data_4ccea7b3f22e7e9fc7157df9dcb71826
#
_entry.id   4ccea7b3f22e7e9fc7157df9dcb71826
#
_cell.length_a   1.000
_cell.length_b   1.000
_cell.length_c   1.000
_cell.angle_alpha   90.00
_cell.angle_beta   90.00
_cell.angle_gamma   90.00
#
_symmetry.space_group_name_H-M   'P 1'
#
loop_
_entity.id
_entity.type
_entity.pdbx_description
1 polymer ?
#
loop_
_entity_poly.entity_id
_entity_poly.type
_entity_poly.pdbx_seq_one_letter_code
_entity_poly.pdbx_strand_id
1 'polypeptide(L)'
;MTPEMAASESIYYRKPGNESVVGAGTYGKAFKAVHIYTKDEAALKKIRMEGERDGFPITAVREIKLLQNLRHQHVVALQEVMVEKNECFMVFEYMAHDLTGLINHPTFKLNAAHKKDLGRQMFEGLEFLHRRGVMHRDIKAANLLISADGQLKYADFGLARFYAKSRKQDYTNRVITIWYRPPELLLGETQYGPAVDIWSAACVFMEMFTRKAIFPGEGGELSQLEKIYNVLGTPTTKEWPGIVELPWYELMHPAVTAGSSSSSKDKQDKDVRFGQRVFETNYSSLLSPAALDLVTQIFSYDHTARPDAARILEHEYFVSEEPAPRQPYELAEVAGEWHEYESKAHRREHDRKEKERKRDEYAKEREKRKAKEAGLDGGKEGSKKMKSDGANSARIDEAPAAPLPVGEEDDLSDGEGSARMSMS
;
A
#
# COMPACT_ATOMS: atom_id res chain seq x y z
N MET A 1 -33.10 -21.38 4.93
CA MET A 1 -32.03 -21.52 5.96
C MET A 1 -31.34 -22.83 5.69
N THR A 2 -30.03 -22.82 5.47
CA THR A 2 -29.28 -24.08 5.30
C THR A 2 -29.21 -24.81 6.64
N PRO A 3 -29.01 -26.15 6.66
CA PRO A 3 -28.86 -26.88 7.91
C PRO A 3 -27.73 -26.35 8.79
N GLU A 4 -26.65 -25.90 8.19
CA GLU A 4 -25.49 -25.31 8.88
C GLU A 4 -25.83 -23.97 9.54
N MET A 5 -26.59 -23.10 8.86
CA MET A 5 -27.09 -21.86 9.44
C MET A 5 -28.09 -22.11 10.59
N ALA A 6 -28.90 -23.16 10.48
CA ALA A 6 -29.84 -23.52 11.53
C ALA A 6 -29.16 -24.09 12.78
N ALA A 7 -27.99 -24.69 12.63
CA ALA A 7 -27.18 -25.21 13.72
C ALA A 7 -26.21 -24.16 14.32
N SER A 8 -26.18 -22.94 13.77
CA SER A 8 -25.29 -21.88 14.26
C SER A 8 -25.77 -21.36 15.62
N GLU A 9 -24.84 -21.29 16.59
CA GLU A 9 -25.08 -20.64 17.89
C GLU A 9 -25.03 -19.12 17.82
N SER A 10 -24.52 -18.58 16.71
CA SER A 10 -24.40 -17.13 16.47
C SER A 10 -25.47 -16.65 15.50
N ILE A 11 -25.96 -15.41 15.69
CA ILE A 11 -26.85 -14.76 14.74
C ILE A 11 -26.14 -14.40 13.43
N TYR A 12 -24.81 -14.37 13.44
CA TYR A 12 -23.96 -14.20 12.26
C TYR A 12 -23.24 -15.50 11.92
N TYR A 13 -23.79 -16.22 10.95
CA TYR A 13 -23.17 -17.45 10.48
C TYR A 13 -21.88 -17.17 9.70
N ARG A 14 -20.81 -17.85 10.08
CA ARG A 14 -19.50 -17.85 9.40
C ARG A 14 -19.19 -19.26 8.94
N LYS A 15 -18.67 -19.40 7.74
CA LYS A 15 -18.11 -20.68 7.31
C LYS A 15 -16.95 -21.08 8.22
N PRO A 16 -16.79 -22.36 8.55
CA PRO A 16 -15.74 -22.83 9.43
C PRO A 16 -14.34 -22.64 8.83
N GLY A 17 -13.35 -22.60 9.70
CA GLY A 17 -11.94 -22.47 9.28
C GLY A 17 -11.59 -21.06 8.78
N ASN A 18 -10.78 -21.00 7.72
CA ASN A 18 -10.32 -19.76 7.11
C ASN A 18 -11.17 -19.31 5.91
N GLU A 19 -12.20 -20.06 5.53
CA GLU A 19 -13.02 -19.74 4.36
C GLU A 19 -13.80 -18.43 4.47
N SER A 20 -14.07 -17.98 5.70
CA SER A 20 -14.75 -16.72 5.96
C SER A 20 -13.79 -15.55 6.19
N VAL A 21 -12.47 -15.75 6.21
CA VAL A 21 -11.49 -14.68 6.45
C VAL A 21 -11.35 -13.84 5.19
N VAL A 22 -11.75 -12.58 5.26
CA VAL A 22 -11.64 -11.59 4.17
C VAL A 22 -10.51 -10.57 4.40
N GLY A 23 -9.91 -10.59 5.58
CA GLY A 23 -8.78 -9.73 5.89
C GLY A 23 -8.08 -10.14 7.18
N ALA A 24 -6.76 -9.93 7.22
CA ALA A 24 -5.95 -10.12 8.42
C ALA A 24 -4.89 -9.02 8.47
N GLY A 25 -4.84 -8.28 9.56
CA GLY A 25 -3.90 -7.17 9.74
C GLY A 25 -3.54 -6.94 11.21
N THR A 26 -2.84 -5.86 11.47
CA THR A 26 -2.37 -5.46 12.81
C THR A 26 -3.51 -5.35 13.82
N TYR A 27 -4.69 -4.97 13.39
CA TYR A 27 -5.86 -4.73 14.25
C TYR A 27 -6.73 -5.97 14.47
N GLY A 28 -6.43 -7.11 13.85
CA GLY A 28 -7.15 -8.36 14.00
C GLY A 28 -7.56 -9.00 12.67
N LYS A 29 -8.47 -9.97 12.75
CA LYS A 29 -9.03 -10.66 11.58
C LYS A 29 -10.43 -10.09 11.26
N ALA A 30 -10.73 -9.99 9.99
CA ALA A 30 -12.06 -9.68 9.47
C ALA A 30 -12.65 -10.93 8.82
N PHE A 31 -13.94 -11.17 9.07
CA PHE A 31 -14.66 -12.35 8.58
C PHE A 31 -15.89 -11.92 7.80
N LYS A 32 -16.15 -12.56 6.68
CA LYS A 32 -17.46 -12.52 6.03
C LYS A 32 -18.43 -13.36 6.83
N ALA A 33 -19.62 -12.84 7.07
CA ALA A 33 -20.70 -13.52 7.75
C ALA A 33 -22.04 -13.24 7.08
N VAL A 34 -23.03 -14.07 7.38
CA VAL A 34 -24.43 -13.89 6.94
C VAL A 34 -25.32 -13.82 8.17
N HIS A 35 -26.11 -12.78 8.30
CA HIS A 35 -27.11 -12.67 9.35
C HIS A 35 -28.20 -13.73 9.14
N ILE A 36 -28.40 -14.65 10.10
CA ILE A 36 -29.20 -15.86 9.89
C ILE A 36 -30.68 -15.62 9.60
N TYR A 37 -31.23 -14.49 10.06
CA TYR A 37 -32.63 -14.13 9.86
C TYR A 37 -32.85 -13.27 8.62
N THR A 38 -32.11 -12.15 8.47
CA THR A 38 -32.29 -11.19 7.37
C THR A 38 -31.64 -11.67 6.09
N LYS A 39 -30.64 -12.55 6.16
CA LYS A 39 -29.78 -13.02 5.06
C LYS A 39 -28.83 -11.98 4.51
N ASP A 40 -28.72 -10.84 5.17
CA ASP A 40 -27.79 -9.81 4.80
C ASP A 40 -26.35 -10.26 5.07
N GLU A 41 -25.45 -9.92 4.18
CA GLU A 41 -24.02 -10.13 4.36
C GLU A 41 -23.44 -9.06 5.29
N ALA A 42 -22.54 -9.47 6.18
CA ALA A 42 -21.86 -8.59 7.13
C ALA A 42 -20.37 -8.89 7.19
N ALA A 43 -19.58 -7.89 7.54
CA ALA A 43 -18.16 -8.05 7.86
C ALA A 43 -17.95 -7.95 9.38
N LEU A 44 -17.40 -8.99 9.98
CA LEU A 44 -17.10 -9.05 11.41
C LEU A 44 -15.63 -8.77 11.64
N LYS A 45 -15.29 -7.57 12.15
CA LYS A 45 -13.92 -7.21 12.55
C LYS A 45 -13.71 -7.60 14.02
N LYS A 46 -12.91 -8.65 14.25
CA LYS A 46 -12.56 -9.10 15.61
C LYS A 46 -11.66 -8.05 16.27
N ILE A 47 -12.03 -7.61 17.46
CA ILE A 47 -11.21 -6.70 18.27
C ILE A 47 -10.12 -7.51 18.96
N ARG A 48 -8.87 -7.12 18.77
CA ARG A 48 -7.73 -7.77 19.40
C ARG A 48 -7.62 -7.32 20.85
N MET A 49 -7.78 -8.25 21.78
CA MET A 49 -7.73 -8.00 23.23
C MET A 49 -6.36 -8.35 23.84
N GLU A 50 -5.49 -9.02 23.08
CA GLU A 50 -4.19 -9.50 23.56
C GLU A 50 -3.23 -8.34 23.85
N GLY A 51 -2.58 -8.35 25.03
CA GLY A 51 -1.61 -7.34 25.43
C GLY A 51 -2.20 -6.11 26.13
N GLU A 52 -3.52 -6.01 26.27
CA GLU A 52 -4.16 -4.90 26.99
C GLU A 52 -4.27 -5.21 28.47
N ARG A 53 -3.58 -4.41 29.30
CA ARG A 53 -3.60 -4.56 30.78
C ARG A 53 -4.94 -4.12 31.40
N ASP A 54 -5.65 -3.20 30.74
CA ASP A 54 -6.87 -2.54 31.24
C ASP A 54 -8.16 -3.10 30.62
N GLY A 55 -8.10 -4.29 30.03
CA GLY A 55 -9.27 -5.04 29.56
C GLY A 55 -9.69 -4.71 28.13
N PHE A 56 -10.08 -3.46 27.77
CA PHE A 56 -10.57 -3.14 26.44
C PHE A 56 -9.70 -2.09 25.73
N PRO A 57 -9.28 -2.30 24.45
CA PRO A 57 -8.37 -1.40 23.75
C PRO A 57 -8.95 0.01 23.57
N ILE A 58 -8.24 1.04 24.03
CA ILE A 58 -8.65 2.44 23.87
C ILE A 58 -8.80 2.80 22.37
N THR A 59 -7.99 2.19 21.50
CA THR A 59 -8.08 2.36 20.05
C THR A 59 -9.42 1.86 19.51
N ALA A 60 -9.91 0.72 19.97
CA ALA A 60 -11.20 0.17 19.57
C ALA A 60 -12.38 1.03 20.09
N VAL A 61 -12.32 1.50 21.35
CA VAL A 61 -13.33 2.44 21.90
C VAL A 61 -13.42 3.70 21.03
N ARG A 62 -12.26 4.23 20.62
CA ARG A 62 -12.17 5.43 19.78
C ARG A 62 -12.76 5.18 18.39
N GLU A 63 -12.39 4.08 17.75
CA GLU A 63 -12.93 3.68 16.44
C GLU A 63 -14.44 3.54 16.49
N ILE A 64 -14.98 2.83 17.49
CA ILE A 64 -16.44 2.68 17.69
C ILE A 64 -17.11 4.04 17.85
N LYS A 65 -16.61 4.91 18.75
CA LYS A 65 -17.18 6.24 18.96
C LYS A 65 -17.15 7.13 17.73
N LEU A 66 -16.08 7.06 16.95
CA LEU A 66 -16.00 7.79 15.68
C LEU A 66 -17.07 7.30 14.71
N LEU A 67 -17.12 6.00 14.44
CA LEU A 67 -18.03 5.40 13.47
C LEU A 67 -19.51 5.55 13.83
N GLN A 68 -19.85 5.54 15.12
CA GLN A 68 -21.23 5.83 15.56
C GLN A 68 -21.73 7.22 15.15
N ASN A 69 -20.79 8.18 14.97
CA ASN A 69 -21.11 9.58 14.62
C ASN A 69 -20.84 9.92 13.15
N LEU A 70 -20.16 9.04 12.40
CA LEU A 70 -19.80 9.25 11.01
C LEU A 70 -20.76 8.45 10.09
N ARG A 71 -21.90 9.05 9.78
CA ARG A 71 -22.87 8.47 8.84
C ARG A 71 -22.79 9.19 7.51
N HIS A 72 -22.27 8.51 6.50
CA HIS A 72 -22.09 9.05 5.14
C HIS A 72 -22.03 7.91 4.12
N GLN A 73 -22.48 8.17 2.89
CA GLN A 73 -22.45 7.18 1.81
C GLN A 73 -21.04 6.64 1.50
N HIS A 74 -19.99 7.45 1.75
CA HIS A 74 -18.58 7.08 1.53
C HIS A 74 -17.82 6.74 2.81
N VAL A 75 -18.53 6.35 3.87
CA VAL A 75 -17.94 5.81 5.12
C VAL A 75 -18.63 4.50 5.43
N VAL A 76 -17.85 3.45 5.71
CA VAL A 76 -18.39 2.14 6.05
C VAL A 76 -19.26 2.23 7.31
N ALA A 77 -20.47 1.67 7.26
CA ALA A 77 -21.42 1.74 8.37
C ALA A 77 -21.10 0.70 9.44
N LEU A 78 -20.81 1.15 10.65
CA LEU A 78 -20.82 0.30 11.84
C LEU A 78 -22.29 0.01 12.21
N GLN A 79 -22.72 -1.23 12.07
CA GLN A 79 -24.07 -1.67 12.37
C GLN A 79 -24.27 -1.88 13.86
N GLU A 80 -23.38 -2.69 14.47
CA GLU A 80 -23.40 -2.97 15.90
C GLU A 80 -22.02 -3.43 16.41
N VAL A 81 -21.93 -3.58 17.72
CA VAL A 81 -20.80 -4.24 18.41
C VAL A 81 -21.37 -5.41 19.19
N MET A 82 -20.82 -6.60 18.96
CA MET A 82 -21.28 -7.81 19.62
C MET A 82 -20.17 -8.52 20.38
N VAL A 83 -20.57 -9.33 21.35
CA VAL A 83 -19.67 -10.25 22.08
C VAL A 83 -20.14 -11.67 21.83
N GLU A 84 -19.22 -12.52 21.38
CA GLU A 84 -19.45 -13.94 21.15
C GLU A 84 -18.26 -14.74 21.69
N LYS A 85 -18.51 -15.73 22.56
CA LYS A 85 -17.49 -16.61 23.15
C LYS A 85 -16.27 -15.86 23.72
N ASN A 86 -16.53 -14.79 24.50
CA ASN A 86 -15.53 -13.88 25.06
C ASN A 86 -14.71 -13.08 24.02
N GLU A 87 -15.11 -13.06 22.77
CA GLU A 87 -14.52 -12.26 21.73
C GLU A 87 -15.43 -11.10 21.34
N CYS A 88 -14.86 -9.91 21.17
CA CYS A 88 -15.61 -8.75 20.74
C CYS A 88 -15.45 -8.53 19.24
N PHE A 89 -16.55 -8.19 18.59
CA PHE A 89 -16.59 -7.92 17.16
C PHE A 89 -17.30 -6.59 16.87
N MET A 90 -16.75 -5.82 15.96
CA MET A 90 -17.47 -4.75 15.26
C MET A 90 -18.11 -5.35 14.02
N VAL A 91 -19.41 -5.12 13.85
CA VAL A 91 -20.21 -5.60 12.72
C VAL A 91 -20.41 -4.47 11.74
N PHE A 92 -19.96 -4.67 10.52
CA PHE A 92 -20.07 -3.70 9.42
C PHE A 92 -20.94 -4.24 8.29
N GLU A 93 -21.44 -3.34 7.45
CA GLU A 93 -21.93 -3.72 6.13
C GLU A 93 -20.85 -4.43 5.35
N TYR A 94 -21.22 -5.44 4.55
CA TYR A 94 -20.25 -6.17 3.73
C TYR A 94 -20.00 -5.43 2.42
N MET A 95 -18.73 -5.33 2.04
CA MET A 95 -18.29 -4.73 0.80
C MET A 95 -17.54 -5.80 -0.01
N ALA A 96 -17.96 -6.03 -1.25
CA ALA A 96 -17.49 -7.16 -2.05
C ALA A 96 -16.01 -7.05 -2.48
N HIS A 97 -15.48 -5.82 -2.55
CA HIS A 97 -14.14 -5.56 -3.04
C HIS A 97 -13.42 -4.50 -2.19
N ASP A 98 -12.11 -4.42 -2.32
CA ASP A 98 -11.34 -3.20 -2.03
C ASP A 98 -10.66 -2.68 -3.31
N LEU A 99 -10.18 -1.44 -3.25
CA LEU A 99 -9.58 -0.81 -4.43
C LEU A 99 -8.28 -1.50 -4.86
N THR A 100 -7.51 -2.11 -3.93
CA THR A 100 -6.33 -2.92 -4.27
C THR A 100 -6.73 -4.14 -5.10
N GLY A 101 -7.79 -4.83 -4.69
CA GLY A 101 -8.35 -5.97 -5.41
C GLY A 101 -8.76 -5.59 -6.82
N LEU A 102 -9.48 -4.47 -6.98
CA LEU A 102 -9.94 -4.00 -8.30
C LEU A 102 -8.80 -3.54 -9.19
N ILE A 103 -7.82 -2.79 -8.68
CA ILE A 103 -6.65 -2.35 -9.44
C ILE A 103 -5.87 -3.55 -9.99
N ASN A 104 -5.78 -4.63 -9.21
CA ASN A 104 -5.04 -5.84 -9.57
C ASN A 104 -5.92 -6.93 -10.21
N HIS A 105 -7.22 -6.66 -10.44
CA HIS A 105 -8.13 -7.65 -11.00
C HIS A 105 -7.63 -8.18 -12.35
N PRO A 106 -7.66 -9.51 -12.60
CA PRO A 106 -7.09 -10.11 -13.80
C PRO A 106 -7.82 -9.69 -15.09
N THR A 107 -9.13 -9.64 -15.07
CA THR A 107 -9.98 -9.40 -16.24
C THR A 107 -10.70 -8.07 -16.23
N PHE A 108 -11.27 -7.64 -15.10
CA PHE A 108 -11.94 -6.34 -14.97
C PHE A 108 -10.92 -5.20 -14.98
N LYS A 109 -11.18 -4.16 -15.79
CA LYS A 109 -10.31 -2.98 -15.88
C LYS A 109 -11.13 -1.71 -15.69
N LEU A 110 -10.71 -0.88 -14.73
CA LEU A 110 -11.27 0.45 -14.55
C LEU A 110 -10.96 1.32 -15.78
N ASN A 111 -11.98 1.79 -16.48
CA ASN A 111 -11.84 2.78 -17.54
C ASN A 111 -11.70 4.21 -16.99
N ALA A 112 -11.51 5.21 -17.85
CA ALA A 112 -11.28 6.60 -17.43
C ALA A 112 -12.46 7.17 -16.63
N ALA A 113 -13.70 6.90 -17.04
CA ALA A 113 -14.92 7.36 -16.36
C ALA A 113 -15.06 6.72 -14.96
N HIS A 114 -14.74 5.42 -14.84
CA HIS A 114 -14.74 4.72 -13.55
C HIS A 114 -13.69 5.28 -12.57
N LYS A 115 -12.47 5.51 -13.05
CA LYS A 115 -11.38 6.09 -12.21
C LYS A 115 -11.74 7.49 -11.75
N LYS A 116 -12.36 8.29 -12.63
CA LYS A 116 -12.84 9.64 -12.31
C LYS A 116 -13.93 9.57 -11.24
N ASP A 117 -14.90 8.69 -11.38
CA ASP A 117 -15.98 8.54 -10.40
C ASP A 117 -15.49 8.04 -9.04
N LEU A 118 -14.66 6.98 -9.01
CA LEU A 118 -14.07 6.50 -7.76
C LEU A 118 -13.18 7.57 -7.09
N GLY A 119 -12.44 8.35 -7.88
CA GLY A 119 -11.69 9.51 -7.38
C GLY A 119 -12.60 10.57 -6.79
N ARG A 120 -13.70 10.90 -7.44
CA ARG A 120 -14.72 11.83 -6.93
C ARG A 120 -15.31 11.36 -5.62
N GLN A 121 -15.79 10.10 -5.56
CA GLN A 121 -16.34 9.49 -4.35
C GLN A 121 -15.32 9.50 -3.19
N MET A 122 -14.04 9.25 -3.49
CA MET A 122 -12.95 9.30 -2.50
C MET A 122 -12.80 10.71 -1.93
N PHE A 123 -12.77 11.76 -2.75
CA PHE A 123 -12.66 13.13 -2.25
C PHE A 123 -13.94 13.66 -1.60
N GLU A 124 -15.13 13.20 -2.03
CA GLU A 124 -16.40 13.48 -1.31
C GLU A 124 -16.39 12.90 0.11
N GLY A 125 -15.90 11.67 0.27
CA GLY A 125 -15.71 11.05 1.59
C GLY A 125 -14.71 11.82 2.46
N LEU A 126 -13.59 12.30 1.89
CA LEU A 126 -12.61 13.12 2.62
C LEU A 126 -13.17 14.48 3.00
N GLU A 127 -13.90 15.16 2.12
CA GLU A 127 -14.57 16.43 2.43
C GLU A 127 -15.47 16.26 3.64
N PHE A 128 -16.29 15.21 3.65
CA PHE A 128 -17.15 14.90 4.79
C PHE A 128 -16.37 14.70 6.09
N LEU A 129 -15.30 13.87 6.08
CA LEU A 129 -14.49 13.59 7.26
C LEU A 129 -13.82 14.85 7.78
N HIS A 130 -13.17 15.62 6.89
CA HIS A 130 -12.44 16.83 7.24
C HIS A 130 -13.36 17.94 7.73
N ARG A 131 -14.55 18.09 7.15
CA ARG A 131 -15.58 19.02 7.63
C ARG A 131 -16.05 18.67 9.05
N ARG A 132 -16.15 17.36 9.38
CA ARG A 132 -16.45 16.86 10.73
C ARG A 132 -15.27 16.94 11.69
N GLY A 133 -14.13 17.48 11.26
CA GLY A 133 -12.94 17.60 12.09
C GLY A 133 -12.23 16.26 12.34
N VAL A 134 -12.32 15.31 11.42
CA VAL A 134 -11.71 13.98 11.53
C VAL A 134 -10.63 13.82 10.45
N MET A 135 -9.43 13.41 10.85
CA MET A 135 -8.38 12.89 9.97
C MET A 135 -8.42 11.36 10.00
N HIS A 136 -8.32 10.71 8.84
CA HIS A 136 -8.31 9.25 8.71
C HIS A 136 -6.95 8.66 9.11
N ARG A 137 -5.87 9.15 8.54
CA ARG A 137 -4.46 8.83 8.83
C ARG A 137 -4.00 7.40 8.48
N ASP A 138 -4.78 6.65 7.71
CA ASP A 138 -4.34 5.39 7.07
C ASP A 138 -5.05 5.17 5.73
N ILE A 139 -5.01 6.19 4.86
CA ILE A 139 -5.57 6.08 3.52
C ILE A 139 -4.59 5.30 2.64
N LYS A 140 -5.07 4.18 2.13
CA LYS A 140 -4.42 3.29 1.16
C LYS A 140 -5.51 2.55 0.39
N ALA A 141 -5.17 1.99 -0.76
CA ALA A 141 -6.15 1.34 -1.64
C ALA A 141 -6.90 0.17 -0.94
N ALA A 142 -6.24 -0.56 -0.03
CA ALA A 142 -6.87 -1.64 0.74
C ALA A 142 -7.90 -1.18 1.80
N ASN A 143 -7.84 0.10 2.22
CA ASN A 143 -8.78 0.68 3.18
C ASN A 143 -9.93 1.44 2.49
N LEU A 144 -9.99 1.40 1.15
CA LEU A 144 -11.09 1.92 0.34
C LEU A 144 -11.89 0.74 -0.19
N LEU A 145 -12.97 0.43 0.50
CA LEU A 145 -13.85 -0.67 0.15
C LEU A 145 -14.82 -0.26 -0.96
N ILE A 146 -15.20 -1.21 -1.79
CA ILE A 146 -16.08 -0.98 -2.94
C ILE A 146 -17.18 -2.03 -2.93
N SER A 147 -18.42 -1.56 -2.97
CA SER A 147 -19.58 -2.43 -3.07
C SER A 147 -19.70 -3.07 -4.47
N ALA A 148 -20.53 -4.10 -4.57
CA ALA A 148 -20.77 -4.77 -5.84
C ALA A 148 -21.35 -3.83 -6.92
N ASP A 149 -22.00 -2.74 -6.55
CA ASP A 149 -22.52 -1.73 -7.47
C ASP A 149 -21.56 -0.54 -7.70
N GLY A 150 -20.34 -0.61 -7.15
CA GLY A 150 -19.29 0.38 -7.41
C GLY A 150 -19.28 1.60 -6.47
N GLN A 151 -19.94 1.53 -5.32
CA GLN A 151 -19.86 2.59 -4.30
C GLN A 151 -18.60 2.44 -3.45
N LEU A 152 -17.80 3.51 -3.37
CA LEU A 152 -16.58 3.55 -2.56
C LEU A 152 -16.87 4.01 -1.14
N LYS A 153 -16.28 3.33 -0.14
CA LYS A 153 -16.38 3.69 1.28
C LYS A 153 -15.05 3.56 2.00
N TYR A 154 -14.73 4.56 2.83
CA TYR A 154 -13.60 4.53 3.75
C TYR A 154 -13.82 3.51 4.85
N ALA A 155 -12.81 2.70 5.14
CA ALA A 155 -12.79 1.69 6.19
C ALA A 155 -11.52 1.82 7.04
N ASP A 156 -11.51 1.12 8.18
CA ASP A 156 -10.39 1.04 9.13
C ASP A 156 -10.02 2.40 9.77
N PHE A 157 -10.88 2.86 10.68
CA PHE A 157 -10.72 4.11 11.44
C PHE A 157 -9.84 3.95 12.70
N GLY A 158 -9.08 2.86 12.82
CA GLY A 158 -8.23 2.58 13.99
C GLY A 158 -7.18 3.66 14.27
N LEU A 159 -6.66 4.31 13.23
CA LEU A 159 -5.73 5.44 13.34
C LEU A 159 -6.39 6.81 13.29
N ALA A 160 -7.71 6.90 13.05
CA ALA A 160 -8.39 8.18 12.92
C ALA A 160 -8.37 9.02 14.20
N ARG A 161 -8.37 10.34 14.03
CA ARG A 161 -8.36 11.31 15.15
C ARG A 161 -9.21 12.52 14.83
N PHE A 162 -9.85 13.07 15.89
CA PHE A 162 -10.36 14.42 15.82
C PHE A 162 -9.23 15.42 15.78
N TYR A 163 -9.40 16.49 15.03
CA TYR A 163 -8.51 17.65 15.02
C TYR A 163 -9.33 18.92 15.21
N ALA A 164 -8.72 19.90 15.88
CA ALA A 164 -9.32 21.21 16.07
C ALA A 164 -8.70 22.22 15.09
N LYS A 165 -9.54 22.84 14.26
CA LYS A 165 -9.07 23.85 13.26
C LYS A 165 -8.37 25.06 13.91
N SER A 166 -8.68 25.37 15.16
CA SER A 166 -8.20 26.54 15.88
C SER A 166 -7.07 26.26 16.87
N ARG A 167 -6.67 25.02 17.07
CA ARG A 167 -5.68 24.66 18.11
C ARG A 167 -4.60 23.76 17.51
N LYS A 168 -3.34 24.21 17.56
CA LYS A 168 -2.19 23.34 17.29
C LYS A 168 -2.13 22.24 18.34
N GLN A 169 -2.11 21.01 17.90
CA GLN A 169 -2.04 19.83 18.75
C GLN A 169 -0.98 18.90 18.18
N ASP A 170 -0.16 18.33 19.04
CA ASP A 170 0.83 17.34 18.64
C ASP A 170 0.18 15.96 18.44
N TYR A 171 0.52 15.35 17.34
CA TYR A 171 0.12 14.00 16.98
C TYR A 171 1.36 13.14 16.72
N THR A 172 1.24 11.82 16.84
CA THR A 172 2.31 10.94 16.40
C THR A 172 2.50 11.04 14.88
N ASN A 173 3.74 11.22 14.44
CA ASN A 173 4.10 11.28 13.01
C ASN A 173 4.29 9.89 12.38
N ARG A 174 4.41 8.83 13.19
CA ARG A 174 4.50 7.42 12.73
C ARG A 174 3.14 6.82 12.48
N VAL A 175 2.33 7.52 11.70
CA VAL A 175 1.04 7.09 11.16
C VAL A 175 1.13 7.03 9.65
N ILE A 176 0.10 6.53 9.00
CA ILE A 176 0.02 6.34 7.54
C ILE A 176 1.02 5.27 7.07
N THR A 177 0.55 4.34 6.30
CA THR A 177 1.41 3.34 5.62
C THR A 177 2.47 4.08 4.80
N ILE A 178 3.74 3.70 4.95
CA ILE A 178 4.90 4.53 4.56
C ILE A 178 4.86 5.00 3.09
N TRP A 179 4.39 4.18 2.17
CA TRP A 179 4.29 4.55 0.74
C TRP A 179 3.29 5.67 0.44
N TYR A 180 2.36 5.94 1.36
CA TYR A 180 1.32 6.98 1.26
C TYR A 180 1.57 8.14 2.23
N ARG A 181 2.69 8.09 3.00
CA ARG A 181 3.02 9.10 4.01
C ARG A 181 3.59 10.34 3.35
N PRO A 182 3.07 11.53 3.68
CA PRO A 182 3.52 12.79 3.10
C PRO A 182 4.90 13.21 3.65
N PRO A 183 5.64 14.06 2.91
CA PRO A 183 7.01 14.45 3.25
C PRO A 183 7.14 15.15 4.60
N GLU A 184 6.16 15.95 5.02
CA GLU A 184 6.20 16.60 6.33
C GLU A 184 6.23 15.59 7.49
N LEU A 185 5.48 14.50 7.40
CA LEU A 185 5.52 13.45 8.42
C LEU A 185 6.83 12.65 8.36
N LEU A 186 7.38 12.44 7.17
CA LEU A 186 8.68 11.78 6.99
C LEU A 186 9.82 12.63 7.55
N LEU A 187 9.67 13.97 7.55
CA LEU A 187 10.61 14.91 8.14
C LEU A 187 10.33 15.23 9.62
N GLY A 188 9.41 14.49 10.25
CA GLY A 188 9.23 14.51 11.70
C GLY A 188 8.18 15.50 12.21
N GLU A 189 7.36 16.13 11.34
CA GLU A 189 6.28 17.02 11.77
C GLU A 189 5.28 16.32 12.67
N THR A 190 4.94 16.95 13.80
CA THR A 190 3.93 16.48 14.77
C THR A 190 2.67 17.32 14.78
N GLN A 191 2.75 18.58 14.31
CA GLN A 191 1.63 19.54 14.27
C GLN A 191 1.02 19.61 12.88
N TYR A 192 0.44 18.52 12.44
CA TYR A 192 -0.14 18.38 11.11
C TYR A 192 -1.67 18.39 11.12
N GLY A 193 -2.27 18.55 9.96
CA GLY A 193 -3.71 18.63 9.73
C GLY A 193 -4.18 17.70 8.60
N PRO A 194 -5.40 17.93 8.07
CA PRO A 194 -6.05 17.09 7.07
C PRO A 194 -5.29 17.00 5.73
N ALA A 195 -4.36 17.89 5.45
CA ALA A 195 -3.53 17.84 4.24
C ALA A 195 -2.72 16.55 4.10
N VAL A 196 -2.46 15.82 5.20
CA VAL A 196 -1.81 14.52 5.16
C VAL A 196 -2.67 13.46 4.47
N ASP A 197 -3.99 13.49 4.70
CA ASP A 197 -4.94 12.58 4.07
C ASP A 197 -5.09 12.90 2.57
N ILE A 198 -5.04 14.17 2.19
CA ILE A 198 -5.09 14.62 0.79
C ILE A 198 -3.91 14.06 0.00
N TRP A 199 -2.69 14.12 0.55
CA TRP A 199 -1.51 13.49 -0.05
C TRP A 199 -1.69 11.98 -0.23
N SER A 200 -2.14 11.29 0.81
CA SER A 200 -2.36 9.84 0.76
C SER A 200 -3.42 9.47 -0.28
N ALA A 201 -4.50 10.24 -0.37
CA ALA A 201 -5.54 10.05 -1.38
C ALA A 201 -5.01 10.26 -2.81
N ALA A 202 -4.14 11.26 -3.03
CA ALA A 202 -3.50 11.44 -4.33
C ALA A 202 -2.59 10.27 -4.71
N CYS A 203 -1.86 9.68 -3.75
CA CYS A 203 -1.09 8.46 -3.99
C CYS A 203 -1.99 7.31 -4.44
N VAL A 204 -3.15 7.11 -3.79
CA VAL A 204 -4.13 6.09 -4.18
C VAL A 204 -4.77 6.42 -5.53
N PHE A 205 -5.09 7.69 -5.79
CA PHE A 205 -5.61 8.14 -7.08
C PHE A 205 -4.64 7.78 -8.21
N MET A 206 -3.35 8.08 -8.05
CA MET A 206 -2.31 7.70 -9.00
C MET A 206 -2.20 6.18 -9.18
N GLU A 207 -2.38 5.40 -8.11
CA GLU A 207 -2.33 3.94 -8.18
C GLU A 207 -3.41 3.35 -9.09
N MET A 208 -4.58 3.98 -9.22
CA MET A 208 -5.60 3.56 -10.19
C MET A 208 -5.11 3.64 -11.64
N PHE A 209 -4.17 4.53 -11.95
CA PHE A 209 -3.60 4.70 -13.30
C PHE A 209 -2.35 3.86 -13.51
N THR A 210 -1.43 3.88 -12.55
CA THR A 210 -0.13 3.21 -12.62
C THR A 210 -0.20 1.72 -12.31
N ARG A 211 -1.24 1.27 -11.60
CA ARG A 211 -1.41 -0.06 -11.01
C ARG A 211 -0.28 -0.45 -10.04
N LYS A 212 0.44 0.52 -9.55
CA LYS A 212 1.53 0.38 -8.57
C LYS A 212 1.57 1.62 -7.70
N ALA A 213 2.04 1.47 -6.46
CA ALA A 213 2.32 2.63 -5.62
C ALA A 213 3.26 3.60 -6.33
N ILE A 214 2.98 4.90 -6.23
CA ILE A 214 3.78 5.93 -6.93
C ILE A 214 5.14 6.16 -6.25
N PHE A 215 5.20 6.02 -4.92
CA PHE A 215 6.40 6.22 -4.12
C PHE A 215 6.71 4.96 -3.28
N PRO A 216 7.15 3.83 -3.89
CA PRO A 216 7.44 2.60 -3.16
C PRO A 216 8.84 2.63 -2.55
N GLY A 217 9.01 3.19 -1.34
CA GLY A 217 10.26 3.17 -0.60
C GLY A 217 10.57 1.77 -0.06
N GLU A 218 11.83 1.39 -0.07
CA GLU A 218 12.35 0.12 0.42
C GLU A 218 13.10 0.37 1.74
N GLY A 219 12.42 0.30 2.87
CA GLY A 219 13.03 0.56 4.17
C GLY A 219 12.35 1.66 4.95
N GLY A 220 13.13 2.52 5.62
CA GLY A 220 12.62 3.58 6.50
C GLY A 220 12.27 4.88 5.78
N GLU A 221 12.11 5.91 6.59
CA GLU A 221 11.66 7.25 6.16
C GLU A 221 12.60 7.89 5.14
N LEU A 222 13.92 7.66 5.24
CA LEU A 222 14.90 8.20 4.29
C LEU A 222 14.68 7.64 2.88
N SER A 223 14.56 6.32 2.75
CA SER A 223 14.30 5.67 1.45
C SER A 223 12.98 6.14 0.84
N GLN A 224 11.97 6.40 1.67
CA GLN A 224 10.68 6.93 1.22
C GLN A 224 10.81 8.37 0.70
N LEU A 225 11.56 9.23 1.40
CA LEU A 225 11.85 10.59 0.92
C LEU A 225 12.63 10.58 -0.40
N GLU A 226 13.63 9.72 -0.53
CA GLU A 226 14.38 9.56 -1.79
C GLU A 226 13.47 9.19 -2.96
N LYS A 227 12.49 8.28 -2.77
CA LYS A 227 11.51 7.96 -3.81
C LYS A 227 10.65 9.17 -4.19
N ILE A 228 10.23 9.96 -3.22
CA ILE A 228 9.47 11.20 -3.48
C ILE A 228 10.35 12.20 -4.23
N TYR A 229 11.58 12.45 -3.77
CA TYR A 229 12.50 13.40 -4.39
C TYR A 229 12.91 13.00 -5.80
N ASN A 230 13.06 11.70 -6.08
CA ASN A 230 13.36 11.20 -7.42
C ASN A 230 12.23 11.43 -8.44
N VAL A 231 11.01 11.68 -7.98
CA VAL A 231 9.85 11.93 -8.85
C VAL A 231 9.47 13.42 -8.88
N LEU A 232 9.37 14.03 -7.69
CA LEU A 232 8.92 15.41 -7.56
C LEU A 232 10.06 16.43 -7.56
N GLY A 233 11.31 15.98 -7.55
CA GLY A 233 12.49 16.81 -7.33
C GLY A 233 12.70 17.10 -5.84
N THR A 234 13.92 17.48 -5.46
CA THR A 234 14.22 17.93 -4.11
C THR A 234 13.61 19.33 -3.87
N PRO A 235 12.81 19.53 -2.81
CA PRO A 235 12.20 20.83 -2.56
C PRO A 235 13.23 21.89 -2.22
N THR A 236 13.02 23.10 -2.71
CA THR A 236 13.79 24.29 -2.32
C THR A 236 13.07 25.04 -1.19
N THR A 237 13.78 25.92 -0.49
CA THR A 237 13.20 26.80 0.53
C THR A 237 12.17 27.79 -0.05
N LYS A 238 12.19 28.04 -1.35
CA LYS A 238 11.16 28.83 -2.06
C LYS A 238 9.86 28.05 -2.24
N GLU A 239 9.97 26.74 -2.54
CA GLU A 239 8.81 25.84 -2.71
C GLU A 239 8.22 25.42 -1.37
N TRP A 240 9.05 25.33 -0.34
CA TRP A 240 8.64 24.98 1.01
C TRP A 240 9.39 25.79 2.07
N PRO A 241 8.95 27.03 2.37
CA PRO A 241 9.66 27.94 3.28
C PRO A 241 9.93 27.37 4.68
N GLY A 242 8.99 26.59 5.22
CA GLY A 242 9.10 25.99 6.55
C GLY A 242 9.90 24.68 6.62
N ILE A 243 10.48 24.18 5.52
CA ILE A 243 11.14 22.88 5.51
C ILE A 243 12.31 22.79 6.49
N VAL A 244 13.06 23.90 6.64
CA VAL A 244 14.25 23.98 7.52
C VAL A 244 13.91 23.90 9.01
N GLU A 245 12.66 24.14 9.37
CA GLU A 245 12.15 24.09 10.75
C GLU A 245 11.72 22.68 11.16
N LEU A 246 11.63 21.73 10.19
CA LEU A 246 11.18 20.38 10.46
C LEU A 246 12.23 19.61 11.27
N PRO A 247 11.79 18.81 12.28
CA PRO A 247 12.69 18.18 13.25
C PRO A 247 13.81 17.32 12.65
N TRP A 248 13.55 16.66 11.52
CA TRP A 248 14.50 15.74 10.89
C TRP A 248 15.09 16.27 9.59
N TYR A 249 14.88 17.58 9.27
CA TYR A 249 15.38 18.17 8.04
C TYR A 249 16.89 18.00 7.86
N GLU A 250 17.67 18.41 8.87
CA GLU A 250 19.15 18.33 8.80
C GLU A 250 19.67 16.90 8.70
N LEU A 251 18.94 15.93 9.26
CA LEU A 251 19.31 14.52 9.24
C LEU A 251 18.98 13.85 7.90
N MET A 252 17.86 14.22 7.29
CA MET A 252 17.26 13.48 6.16
C MET A 252 17.34 14.23 4.83
N HIS A 253 17.71 15.51 4.84
CA HIS A 253 17.80 16.27 3.59
C HIS A 253 19.10 15.94 2.85
N PRO A 254 19.07 15.60 1.54
CA PRO A 254 20.25 15.17 0.79
C PRO A 254 21.40 16.19 0.78
N ALA A 255 21.08 17.49 0.82
CA ALA A 255 22.08 18.57 0.86
C ALA A 255 22.97 18.51 2.11
N VAL A 256 22.41 18.03 3.24
CA VAL A 256 23.13 17.93 4.52
C VAL A 256 23.98 16.68 4.55
N THR A 257 23.48 15.57 4.00
CA THR A 257 24.19 14.27 4.00
C THR A 257 25.33 14.22 2.97
N ALA A 258 25.22 14.92 1.84
CA ALA A 258 26.28 15.00 0.83
C ALA A 258 27.44 15.96 1.20
N GLY A 259 27.22 16.87 2.15
CA GLY A 259 28.16 17.94 2.53
C GLY A 259 29.27 17.56 3.49
N SER A 260 29.39 16.31 3.92
CA SER A 260 30.41 15.92 4.88
C SER A 260 31.83 15.76 4.30
N SER A 261 32.05 16.02 2.99
CA SER A 261 33.36 15.89 2.36
C SER A 261 33.91 17.10 1.60
N SER A 262 33.22 18.23 1.57
CA SER A 262 33.79 19.45 0.95
C SER A 262 33.84 20.65 1.90
N SER A 263 35.06 21.04 2.23
CA SER A 263 35.42 22.21 3.04
C SER A 263 35.24 23.52 2.29
N SER A 264 34.07 23.80 1.75
CA SER A 264 33.77 25.11 1.18
C SER A 264 32.97 25.98 2.17
N LYS A 265 33.54 27.14 2.50
CA LYS A 265 33.03 28.10 3.49
C LYS A 265 31.83 28.91 3.02
N ASP A 266 31.20 28.57 1.93
CA ASP A 266 30.03 29.31 1.41
C ASP A 266 28.73 28.70 1.93
N LYS A 267 28.29 29.22 3.08
CA LYS A 267 27.02 28.88 3.75
C LYS A 267 25.76 29.39 3.03
N GLN A 268 25.85 29.83 1.79
CA GLN A 268 24.78 30.58 1.13
C GLN A 268 23.97 29.80 0.09
N ASP A 269 24.39 28.61 -0.30
CA ASP A 269 23.67 27.81 -1.30
C ASP A 269 22.90 26.65 -0.65
N LYS A 270 21.83 27.00 0.11
CA LYS A 270 20.87 26.03 0.66
C LYS A 270 19.87 25.50 -0.41
N ASP A 271 19.96 25.96 -1.63
CA ASP A 271 19.02 25.68 -2.72
C ASP A 271 19.57 24.71 -3.79
N VAL A 272 20.55 23.87 -3.44
CA VAL A 272 21.06 22.86 -4.39
C VAL A 272 20.04 21.72 -4.54
N ARG A 273 19.43 21.62 -5.71
CA ARG A 273 18.55 20.50 -6.07
C ARG A 273 19.39 19.26 -6.40
N PHE A 274 19.19 18.17 -5.65
CA PHE A 274 19.80 16.88 -5.93
C PHE A 274 18.97 16.04 -6.94
N GLY A 275 17.68 16.30 -7.06
CA GLY A 275 16.79 15.66 -8.02
C GLY A 275 16.00 16.70 -8.81
N GLN A 276 15.87 16.47 -10.12
CA GLN A 276 14.97 17.27 -10.97
C GLN A 276 13.56 16.68 -10.88
N ARG A 277 12.56 17.56 -10.94
CA ARG A 277 11.16 17.14 -11.05
C ARG A 277 10.93 16.49 -12.42
N VAL A 278 10.49 15.21 -12.40
CA VAL A 278 10.20 14.43 -13.60
C VAL A 278 8.76 13.91 -13.63
N PHE A 279 7.95 14.35 -12.67
CA PHE A 279 6.58 13.89 -12.48
C PHE A 279 5.75 14.07 -13.75
N GLU A 280 5.70 15.29 -14.29
CA GLU A 280 4.91 15.61 -15.46
C GLU A 280 5.39 14.83 -16.69
N THR A 281 6.70 14.71 -16.87
CA THR A 281 7.28 13.94 -17.98
C THR A 281 6.92 12.46 -17.90
N ASN A 282 6.96 11.89 -16.69
CA ASN A 282 6.69 10.46 -16.50
C ASN A 282 5.21 10.09 -16.65
N TYR A 283 4.30 11.01 -16.33
CA TYR A 283 2.87 10.69 -16.23
C TYR A 283 1.99 11.41 -17.23
N SER A 284 2.51 12.33 -18.07
CA SER A 284 1.74 13.04 -19.10
C SER A 284 1.11 12.14 -20.15
N SER A 285 1.70 10.97 -20.44
CA SER A 285 1.11 9.98 -21.34
C SER A 285 0.02 9.11 -20.71
N LEU A 286 -0.06 9.09 -19.37
CA LEU A 286 -0.96 8.24 -18.60
C LEU A 286 -2.19 8.99 -18.09
N LEU A 287 -2.03 10.27 -17.79
CA LEU A 287 -3.04 11.16 -17.25
C LEU A 287 -3.51 12.14 -18.33
N SER A 288 -4.77 12.53 -18.25
CA SER A 288 -5.27 13.69 -19.00
C SER A 288 -4.61 14.98 -18.49
N PRO A 289 -4.61 16.08 -19.28
CA PRO A 289 -4.06 17.35 -18.84
C PRO A 289 -4.65 17.85 -17.51
N ALA A 290 -5.98 17.78 -17.35
CA ALA A 290 -6.61 18.22 -16.10
C ALA A 290 -6.33 17.26 -14.93
N ALA A 291 -6.25 15.94 -15.16
CA ALA A 291 -5.83 14.99 -14.11
C ALA A 291 -4.39 15.25 -13.66
N LEU A 292 -3.49 15.52 -14.61
CA LEU A 292 -2.09 15.83 -14.32
C LEU A 292 -1.96 17.14 -13.52
N ASP A 293 -2.70 18.17 -13.90
CA ASP A 293 -2.73 19.45 -13.19
C ASP A 293 -3.24 19.28 -11.75
N LEU A 294 -4.38 18.59 -11.58
CA LEU A 294 -4.94 18.28 -10.26
C LEU A 294 -3.92 17.62 -9.35
N VAL A 295 -3.29 16.53 -9.80
CA VAL A 295 -2.34 15.78 -8.97
C VAL A 295 -1.07 16.59 -8.72
N THR A 296 -0.65 17.40 -9.67
CA THR A 296 0.48 18.35 -9.51
C THR A 296 0.23 19.35 -8.38
N GLN A 297 -0.98 19.89 -8.28
CA GLN A 297 -1.37 20.79 -7.19
C GLN A 297 -1.37 20.06 -5.84
N ILE A 298 -1.89 18.82 -5.79
CA ILE A 298 -1.94 18.03 -4.53
C ILE A 298 -0.54 17.63 -4.06
N PHE A 299 0.38 17.28 -4.96
CA PHE A 299 1.76 16.93 -4.61
C PHE A 299 2.64 18.16 -4.37
N SER A 300 2.06 19.23 -3.84
CA SER A 300 2.84 20.34 -3.26
C SER A 300 3.56 19.88 -1.99
N TYR A 301 4.85 20.21 -1.86
CA TYR A 301 5.62 19.95 -0.65
C TYR A 301 5.07 20.72 0.54
N ASP A 302 4.82 22.02 0.33
CA ASP A 302 4.15 22.85 1.34
C ASP A 302 2.70 22.38 1.51
N HIS A 303 2.43 21.75 2.64
CA HIS A 303 1.11 21.22 2.98
C HIS A 303 0.04 22.30 3.08
N THR A 304 0.43 23.58 3.32
CA THR A 304 -0.50 24.72 3.37
C THR A 304 -0.97 25.17 1.99
N ALA A 305 -0.19 24.85 0.96
CA ALA A 305 -0.53 25.12 -0.44
C ALA A 305 -1.38 24.02 -1.08
N ARG A 306 -1.47 22.84 -0.47
CA ARG A 306 -2.31 21.75 -0.98
C ARG A 306 -3.78 22.15 -0.95
N PRO A 307 -4.55 21.91 -2.04
CA PRO A 307 -5.99 22.13 -2.03
C PRO A 307 -6.65 21.21 -1.02
N ASP A 308 -7.69 21.68 -0.32
CA ASP A 308 -8.55 20.82 0.47
C ASP A 308 -9.50 19.99 -0.43
N ALA A 309 -10.20 19.02 0.15
CA ALA A 309 -11.06 18.12 -0.61
C ALA A 309 -12.20 18.86 -1.34
N ALA A 310 -12.72 19.94 -0.78
CA ALA A 310 -13.77 20.73 -1.41
C ALA A 310 -13.27 21.40 -2.71
N ARG A 311 -12.10 22.03 -2.66
CA ARG A 311 -11.47 22.64 -3.85
C ARG A 311 -11.08 21.62 -4.91
N ILE A 312 -10.64 20.41 -4.49
CA ILE A 312 -10.35 19.31 -5.39
C ILE A 312 -11.61 18.89 -6.17
N LEU A 313 -12.76 18.82 -5.53
CA LEU A 313 -14.04 18.47 -6.18
C LEU A 313 -14.54 19.53 -7.17
N GLU A 314 -14.10 20.78 -7.02
CA GLU A 314 -14.40 21.88 -7.95
C GLU A 314 -13.42 21.95 -9.13
N HIS A 315 -12.38 21.09 -9.15
CA HIS A 315 -11.37 21.09 -10.20
C HIS A 315 -11.93 20.65 -11.54
N GLU A 316 -11.41 21.24 -12.64
CA GLU A 316 -11.80 20.98 -14.02
C GLU A 316 -11.88 19.47 -14.35
N TYR A 317 -10.97 18.68 -13.83
CA TYR A 317 -10.94 17.22 -13.98
C TYR A 317 -12.28 16.56 -13.62
N PHE A 318 -12.93 17.00 -12.53
CA PHE A 318 -14.19 16.42 -12.07
C PHE A 318 -15.42 17.11 -12.65
N VAL A 319 -15.32 18.39 -13.03
CA VAL A 319 -16.47 19.23 -13.35
C VAL A 319 -16.76 19.27 -14.85
N SER A 320 -15.72 19.41 -15.67
CA SER A 320 -15.90 19.73 -17.11
C SER A 320 -15.16 18.82 -18.08
N GLU A 321 -14.09 18.13 -17.63
CA GLU A 321 -13.32 17.25 -18.50
C GLU A 321 -14.09 15.97 -18.86
N GLU A 322 -14.14 15.61 -20.12
CA GLU A 322 -14.66 14.32 -20.59
C GLU A 322 -13.61 13.17 -20.46
N PRO A 323 -14.03 11.92 -20.21
CA PRO A 323 -15.42 11.50 -20.01
C PRO A 323 -15.95 11.92 -18.64
N ALA A 324 -17.25 12.18 -18.55
CA ALA A 324 -17.92 12.43 -17.28
C ALA A 324 -17.74 11.26 -16.30
N PRO A 325 -17.74 11.51 -14.97
CA PRO A 325 -17.66 10.45 -13.97
C PRO A 325 -18.81 9.45 -14.15
N ARG A 326 -18.53 8.16 -14.10
CA ARG A 326 -19.53 7.09 -14.19
C ARG A 326 -19.19 5.97 -13.20
N GLN A 327 -20.13 5.67 -12.32
CA GLN A 327 -20.00 4.59 -11.35
C GLN A 327 -19.83 3.23 -12.06
N PRO A 328 -18.93 2.37 -11.59
CA PRO A 328 -18.64 1.07 -12.21
C PRO A 328 -19.69 0.01 -11.85
N TYR A 329 -20.94 0.18 -12.30
CA TYR A 329 -22.03 -0.77 -12.03
C TYR A 329 -21.77 -2.18 -12.58
N GLU A 330 -20.90 -2.31 -13.56
CA GLU A 330 -20.47 -3.59 -14.14
C GLU A 330 -19.76 -4.50 -13.14
N LEU A 331 -19.37 -3.97 -11.97
CA LEU A 331 -18.84 -4.78 -10.87
C LEU A 331 -19.84 -5.81 -10.35
N ALA A 332 -21.15 -5.55 -10.47
CA ALA A 332 -22.19 -6.50 -10.12
C ALA A 332 -22.12 -7.82 -10.93
N GLU A 333 -21.52 -7.78 -12.11
CA GLU A 333 -21.35 -8.94 -12.99
C GLU A 333 -20.00 -9.65 -12.80
N VAL A 334 -19.09 -9.04 -12.01
CA VAL A 334 -17.77 -9.61 -11.76
C VAL A 334 -17.88 -10.77 -10.79
N ALA A 335 -17.43 -11.95 -11.21
CA ALA A 335 -17.45 -13.14 -10.39
C ALA A 335 -16.41 -13.05 -9.25
N GLY A 336 -16.85 -13.43 -8.05
CA GLY A 336 -15.99 -13.49 -6.87
C GLY A 336 -15.81 -12.16 -6.15
N GLU A 337 -15.12 -12.23 -5.05
CA GLU A 337 -14.81 -11.11 -4.17
C GLU A 337 -13.32 -10.82 -4.29
N TRP A 338 -12.97 -9.53 -4.42
CA TRP A 338 -11.60 -9.14 -4.70
C TRP A 338 -11.09 -8.10 -3.71
N HIS A 339 -10.43 -8.60 -2.66
CA HIS A 339 -9.72 -7.79 -1.68
C HIS A 339 -8.20 -7.94 -1.83
N GLU A 340 -7.45 -7.16 -1.10
CA GLU A 340 -6.00 -7.27 -1.04
C GLU A 340 -5.54 -8.69 -0.67
N TYR A 341 -6.30 -9.37 0.19
CA TYR A 341 -6.01 -10.73 0.63
C TYR A 341 -6.04 -11.73 -0.53
N GLU A 342 -7.11 -11.74 -1.33
CA GLU A 342 -7.26 -12.59 -2.52
C GLU A 342 -6.23 -12.23 -3.58
N SER A 343 -5.98 -10.93 -3.79
CA SER A 343 -4.96 -10.44 -4.73
C SER A 343 -3.56 -10.93 -4.36
N LYS A 344 -3.21 -10.93 -3.08
CA LYS A 344 -1.93 -11.48 -2.58
C LYS A 344 -1.87 -12.98 -2.74
N ALA A 345 -2.94 -13.71 -2.46
CA ALA A 345 -3.01 -15.16 -2.63
C ALA A 345 -2.86 -15.54 -4.10
N HIS A 346 -3.58 -14.88 -5.01
CA HIS A 346 -3.50 -15.10 -6.45
C HIS A 346 -2.08 -14.81 -7.00
N ARG A 347 -1.45 -13.72 -6.56
CA ARG A 347 -0.08 -13.39 -6.96
C ARG A 347 0.91 -14.45 -6.51
N ARG A 348 0.84 -14.90 -5.24
CA ARG A 348 1.70 -15.98 -4.72
C ARG A 348 1.53 -17.28 -5.50
N GLU A 349 0.31 -17.64 -5.87
CA GLU A 349 0.04 -18.84 -6.67
C GLU A 349 0.57 -18.70 -8.09
N HIS A 350 0.39 -17.55 -8.72
CA HIS A 350 0.96 -17.25 -10.04
C HIS A 350 2.49 -17.35 -10.03
N ASP A 351 3.14 -16.71 -9.05
CA ASP A 351 4.61 -16.74 -8.90
C ASP A 351 5.12 -18.16 -8.65
N ARG A 352 4.36 -18.97 -7.86
CA ARG A 352 4.68 -20.38 -7.64
C ARG A 352 4.62 -21.16 -8.95
N LYS A 353 3.53 -21.02 -9.72
CA LYS A 353 3.35 -21.70 -11.00
C LYS A 353 4.41 -21.26 -12.03
N GLU A 354 4.78 -19.99 -12.04
CA GLU A 354 5.83 -19.48 -12.92
C GLU A 354 7.21 -20.02 -12.55
N LYS A 355 7.55 -20.07 -11.25
CA LYS A 355 8.78 -20.70 -10.75
C LYS A 355 8.83 -22.20 -11.11
N GLU A 356 7.73 -22.92 -10.97
CA GLU A 356 7.61 -24.32 -11.32
C GLU A 356 7.82 -24.53 -12.84
N ARG A 357 7.15 -23.73 -13.67
CA ARG A 357 7.34 -23.75 -15.13
C ARG A 357 8.80 -23.50 -15.53
N LYS A 358 9.43 -22.47 -14.95
CA LYS A 358 10.86 -22.15 -15.23
C LYS A 358 11.79 -23.30 -14.80
N ARG A 359 11.47 -23.97 -13.67
CA ARG A 359 12.22 -25.13 -13.18
C ARG A 359 12.10 -26.32 -14.15
N ASP A 360 10.89 -26.57 -14.66
CA ASP A 360 10.63 -27.64 -15.63
C ASP A 360 11.27 -27.36 -16.98
N GLU A 361 11.23 -26.11 -17.45
CA GLU A 361 11.93 -25.68 -18.68
C GLU A 361 13.44 -25.88 -18.54
N TYR A 362 14.03 -25.47 -17.40
CA TYR A 362 15.44 -25.67 -17.10
C TYR A 362 15.82 -27.16 -17.02
N ALA A 363 14.99 -27.98 -16.37
CA ALA A 363 15.21 -29.41 -16.30
C ALA A 363 15.21 -30.08 -17.70
N LYS A 364 14.21 -29.72 -18.54
CA LYS A 364 14.14 -30.18 -19.95
C LYS A 364 15.34 -29.74 -20.78
N GLU A 365 15.79 -28.52 -20.60
CA GLU A 365 16.97 -28.01 -21.29
C GLU A 365 18.26 -28.72 -20.85
N ARG A 366 18.38 -28.99 -19.54
CA ARG A 366 19.48 -29.77 -18.97
C ARG A 366 19.51 -31.20 -19.50
N GLU A 367 18.36 -31.85 -19.61
CA GLU A 367 18.27 -33.19 -20.22
C GLU A 367 18.64 -33.19 -21.70
N LYS A 368 18.18 -32.18 -22.47
CA LYS A 368 18.58 -32.02 -23.88
C LYS A 368 20.08 -31.81 -24.05
N ARG A 369 20.73 -31.04 -23.16
CA ARG A 369 22.20 -30.87 -23.17
C ARG A 369 22.90 -32.18 -22.86
N LYS A 370 22.47 -32.93 -21.84
CA LYS A 370 23.04 -34.26 -21.52
C LYS A 370 22.86 -35.25 -22.65
N ALA A 371 21.70 -35.30 -23.28
CA ALA A 371 21.44 -36.17 -24.42
C ALA A 371 22.32 -35.82 -25.63
N LYS A 372 22.60 -34.52 -25.85
CA LYS A 372 23.47 -34.04 -26.92
C LYS A 372 24.94 -34.36 -26.65
N GLU A 373 25.40 -34.27 -25.41
CA GLU A 373 26.74 -34.64 -24.96
C GLU A 373 26.93 -36.17 -25.05
N ALA A 374 25.96 -36.96 -24.64
CA ALA A 374 26.00 -38.43 -24.76
C ALA A 374 25.98 -38.91 -26.23
N GLY A 375 25.27 -38.17 -27.12
CA GLY A 375 25.26 -38.48 -28.55
C GLY A 375 26.56 -38.11 -29.29
N LEU A 376 27.40 -37.26 -28.70
CA LEU A 376 28.72 -36.91 -29.25
C LEU A 376 29.84 -37.90 -28.87
N ASP A 377 29.63 -38.71 -27.80
CA ASP A 377 30.62 -39.71 -27.33
C ASP A 377 30.46 -41.06 -28.05
N GLY A 378 29.35 -41.27 -28.82
CA GLY A 378 29.07 -42.49 -29.57
C GLY A 378 29.69 -42.59 -30.99
N GLY A 379 30.51 -41.59 -31.39
CA GLY A 379 30.92 -41.52 -32.79
C GLY A 379 32.41 -41.27 -33.05
N LYS A 380 33.33 -42.00 -32.37
CA LYS A 380 34.76 -42.04 -32.76
C LYS A 380 35.43 -43.32 -32.31
N GLU A 381 35.14 -44.41 -32.95
CA GLU A 381 36.13 -45.47 -33.13
C GLU A 381 36.40 -45.68 -34.64
N GLY A 382 37.63 -45.46 -34.98
CA GLY A 382 38.17 -45.91 -36.27
C GLY A 382 38.86 -44.86 -37.10
N SER A 383 40.13 -44.52 -36.86
CA SER A 383 41.21 -44.64 -37.82
C SER A 383 42.51 -43.94 -37.33
N LYS A 384 43.49 -44.78 -37.09
CA LYS A 384 44.87 -44.36 -36.88
C LYS A 384 45.45 -43.70 -38.13
N LYS A 385 46.20 -42.57 -37.99
CA LYS A 385 47.59 -42.46 -38.55
C LYS A 385 48.30 -41.26 -37.90
N MET A 386 49.52 -41.59 -37.48
CA MET A 386 50.53 -40.68 -36.95
C MET A 386 50.91 -39.57 -37.95
N LYS A 387 51.20 -38.36 -37.44
CA LYS A 387 52.47 -37.68 -37.65
C LYS A 387 52.67 -36.53 -36.69
N SER A 388 53.92 -36.43 -36.29
CA SER A 388 54.61 -35.62 -35.32
C SER A 388 54.62 -34.10 -35.61
N ASP A 389 54.93 -33.37 -34.53
CA ASP A 389 55.76 -32.17 -34.39
C ASP A 389 55.08 -30.80 -34.44
N GLY A 390 55.31 -30.05 -33.35
CA GLY A 390 55.24 -28.60 -33.34
C GLY A 390 54.68 -27.97 -32.09
N ALA A 391 55.58 -27.66 -31.17
CA ALA A 391 55.26 -26.82 -29.97
C ALA A 391 54.72 -25.45 -30.36
N ASN A 392 53.75 -24.94 -29.65
CA ASN A 392 53.90 -23.62 -29.05
C ASN A 392 52.83 -23.33 -28.01
N SER A 393 53.29 -22.70 -26.96
CA SER A 393 52.56 -22.18 -25.81
C SER A 393 51.61 -21.05 -26.18
N ALA A 394 50.46 -20.94 -25.54
CA ALA A 394 49.99 -19.69 -24.99
C ALA A 394 48.61 -19.78 -24.35
N ARG A 395 48.58 -19.36 -23.10
CA ARG A 395 47.55 -18.60 -22.38
C ARG A 395 46.18 -19.26 -22.13
N ILE A 396 46.04 -19.55 -20.85
CA ILE A 396 44.80 -19.79 -20.11
C ILE A 396 44.16 -18.44 -19.93
N ASP A 397 42.93 -18.27 -20.43
CA ASP A 397 42.03 -17.20 -20.03
C ASP A 397 40.98 -17.79 -19.08
N GLU A 398 41.01 -17.31 -17.85
CA GLU A 398 40.04 -17.61 -16.80
C GLU A 398 38.66 -17.00 -17.16
N ALA A 399 37.64 -17.83 -17.12
CA ALA A 399 36.25 -17.39 -17.12
C ALA A 399 35.81 -17.00 -15.71
N PRO A 400 35.02 -15.94 -15.53
CA PRO A 400 34.59 -15.48 -14.20
C PRO A 400 33.57 -16.41 -13.56
N ALA A 401 33.78 -16.66 -12.26
CA ALA A 401 32.94 -17.47 -11.41
C ALA A 401 31.54 -16.83 -11.21
N ALA A 402 30.51 -17.66 -11.28
CA ALA A 402 29.15 -17.29 -10.93
C ALA A 402 29.01 -17.19 -9.40
N PRO A 403 28.20 -16.24 -8.87
CA PRO A 403 27.96 -16.13 -7.43
C PRO A 403 27.07 -17.26 -6.90
N LEU A 404 27.44 -17.78 -5.75
CA LEU A 404 26.71 -18.78 -4.98
C LEU A 404 25.40 -18.18 -4.40
N PRO A 405 24.32 -18.96 -4.26
CA PRO A 405 23.11 -18.50 -3.62
C PRO A 405 23.31 -18.44 -2.10
N VAL A 406 22.92 -17.32 -1.52
CA VAL A 406 22.84 -17.11 -0.06
C VAL A 406 21.70 -17.95 0.49
N GLY A 407 21.99 -18.76 1.50
CA GLY A 407 21.00 -19.61 2.18
C GLY A 407 20.09 -18.78 3.05
N GLU A 408 18.80 -19.15 3.06
CA GLU A 408 17.82 -18.74 4.06
C GLU A 408 18.16 -19.45 5.38
N GLU A 409 18.41 -18.68 6.43
CA GLU A 409 18.46 -19.19 7.80
C GLU A 409 17.04 -19.23 8.36
N ASP A 410 16.62 -20.45 8.74
CA ASP A 410 15.44 -20.72 9.55
C ASP A 410 15.68 -20.18 10.97
N ASP A 411 14.80 -19.31 11.42
CA ASP A 411 14.79 -18.80 12.80
C ASP A 411 13.88 -19.67 13.68
N LEU A 412 14.49 -20.49 14.50
CA LEU A 412 13.91 -21.13 15.65
C LEU A 412 14.88 -20.96 16.80
N SER A 413 14.53 -20.14 17.79
CA SER A 413 14.79 -20.53 19.20
C SER A 413 14.21 -19.51 20.18
N ASP A 414 13.39 -20.06 21.07
CA ASP A 414 13.05 -19.53 22.38
C ASP A 414 14.30 -19.24 23.22
N GLY A 415 14.23 -18.16 23.99
CA GLY A 415 15.27 -17.79 24.94
C GLY A 415 14.77 -16.84 26.00
N GLU A 416 14.19 -17.40 27.08
CA GLU A 416 13.98 -16.70 28.35
C GLU A 416 15.27 -16.11 28.89
N GLY A 417 15.25 -14.85 29.29
CA GLY A 417 16.35 -14.16 29.93
C GLY A 417 15.90 -13.07 30.90
N SER A 418 15.54 -13.48 32.11
CA SER A 418 15.32 -12.62 33.27
C SER A 418 16.54 -11.75 33.57
N ALA A 419 16.37 -10.43 33.69
CA ALA A 419 17.27 -9.56 34.44
C ALA A 419 16.48 -8.46 35.14
N ARG A 420 16.36 -8.63 36.44
CA ARG A 420 16.05 -7.56 37.40
C ARG A 420 17.16 -6.52 37.38
N MET A 421 16.79 -5.24 37.36
CA MET A 421 17.62 -4.23 38.02
C MET A 421 16.75 -3.10 38.58
N SER A 422 17.10 -2.75 39.79
CA SER A 422 16.49 -1.93 40.81
C SER A 422 16.55 -0.43 40.53
N MET A 423 15.58 0.22 41.14
CA MET A 423 15.45 1.62 41.59
C MET A 423 16.74 2.48 41.73
N SER A 424 16.72 3.65 41.20
CA SER A 424 16.90 4.92 41.94
C SER A 424 16.16 6.02 41.22
#